data_68465afdc97b2aff15e512870cf5b7dd
#
_entry.id   68465afdc97b2aff15e512870cf5b7dd
#
_cell.length_a   1.000
_cell.length_b   1.000
_cell.length_c   1.000
_cell.angle_alpha   90.00
_cell.angle_beta   90.00
_cell.angle_gamma   90.00
#
_symmetry.space_group_name_H-M   'P 1'
#
loop_
_entity.id
_entity.type
_entity.pdbx_description
1 polymer ?
#
loop_
_entity_poly.entity_id
_entity_poly.type
_entity_poly.pdbx_seq_one_letter_code
_entity_poly.pdbx_strand_id
1 'polypeptide(L)'
;MKKVFLSLMLLCGFALIGTSCKDNNNGNNGNSNVTPEVQAGALTVGNNTDNIVTAKVVNYGQKSAIVLASKEMTASDNEGIAIIFNGNVVPGTYTMGNNSKDPVPTVVGFHEFNLGELPFIMGADTLFYGDTYYWTNGLLSVTENNGTYTVILSQSMGANNNGQTVQLALNFSGTLPPYTFNADNKFRIRNIESPIGLAGVTTISGMGILGDGVKSMLFMSANRKRFFIVSYLSGQSVEGEYNLGYLGTPYLPILPCVHVALDHDFWTFQPQTGYVAKSGTMTVVNNPDGTKTVTMENLVLSNVEHPNSIFFPDITGSLQYHGYMYELSL
;
A
#
# COMPACT_ATOMS: atom_id res chain seq x y z
N MET A 1 -33.76 6.24 3.53
CA MET A 1 -32.87 5.85 2.43
C MET A 1 -31.56 6.64 2.40
N LYS A 2 -31.53 7.96 2.68
CA LYS A 2 -30.28 8.74 2.83
C LYS A 2 -29.28 8.19 3.89
N LYS A 3 -29.79 7.47 4.90
CA LYS A 3 -28.97 6.94 6.01
C LYS A 3 -28.15 5.69 5.66
N VAL A 4 -28.53 4.92 4.64
CA VAL A 4 -27.85 3.65 4.30
C VAL A 4 -26.59 3.89 3.47
N PHE A 5 -26.61 4.88 2.58
CA PHE A 5 -25.45 5.19 1.73
C PHE A 5 -24.37 5.96 2.50
N LEU A 6 -24.81 6.83 3.41
CA LEU A 6 -23.89 7.51 4.35
C LEU A 6 -23.25 6.50 5.30
N SER A 7 -23.96 5.42 5.67
CA SER A 7 -23.39 4.31 6.44
C SER A 7 -22.34 3.52 5.67
N LEU A 8 -22.49 3.33 4.36
CA LEU A 8 -21.51 2.59 3.56
C LEU A 8 -20.19 3.35 3.41
N MET A 9 -20.28 4.67 3.27
CA MET A 9 -19.11 5.56 3.24
C MET A 9 -18.56 5.83 4.65
N LEU A 10 -19.43 5.87 5.68
CA LEU A 10 -19.01 6.10 7.06
C LEU A 10 -18.36 4.86 7.70
N LEU A 11 -18.75 3.63 7.31
CA LEU A 11 -18.12 2.41 7.84
C LEU A 11 -16.68 2.24 7.35
N CYS A 12 -16.33 2.74 6.18
CA CYS A 12 -14.93 2.78 5.76
C CYS A 12 -14.09 3.78 6.57
N GLY A 13 -14.73 4.70 7.32
CA GLY A 13 -14.06 5.75 8.08
C GLY A 13 -13.78 5.44 9.55
N PHE A 14 -14.42 4.45 10.14
CA PHE A 14 -14.33 4.22 11.58
C PHE A 14 -13.33 3.14 12.02
N ALA A 15 -12.73 2.39 11.11
CA ALA A 15 -11.80 1.30 11.45
C ALA A 15 -10.35 1.74 11.68
N LEU A 16 -10.03 3.04 11.55
CA LEU A 16 -8.67 3.56 11.70
C LEU A 16 -8.33 4.09 13.10
N ILE A 17 -9.19 3.91 14.10
CA ILE A 17 -8.90 4.33 15.46
C ILE A 17 -8.90 3.11 16.38
N GLY A 18 -7.72 2.61 16.66
CA GLY A 18 -7.42 1.85 17.87
C GLY A 18 -7.25 0.36 17.71
N THR A 19 -6.08 -0.08 17.36
CA THR A 19 -5.51 -1.27 17.98
C THR A 19 -4.39 -0.82 18.90
N SER A 20 -4.77 -0.74 20.15
CA SER A 20 -3.87 -0.53 21.28
C SER A 20 -2.83 -1.65 21.33
N CYS A 21 -1.59 -1.24 21.45
CA CYS A 21 -0.45 -2.09 21.81
C CYS A 21 -0.80 -3.00 22.98
N LYS A 22 -0.63 -4.30 22.84
CA LYS A 22 -0.46 -5.19 23.99
C LYS A 22 0.99 -5.07 24.45
N ASP A 23 1.20 -4.26 25.48
CA ASP A 23 2.43 -4.27 26.26
C ASP A 23 2.60 -5.63 26.94
N ASN A 24 3.53 -6.42 26.45
CA ASN A 24 4.11 -7.49 27.23
C ASN A 24 5.33 -6.94 27.95
N ASN A 25 5.08 -6.28 29.08
CA ASN A 25 6.10 -5.97 30.07
C ASN A 25 6.62 -7.28 30.69
N ASN A 26 7.81 -7.69 30.30
CA ASN A 26 8.64 -8.54 31.14
C ASN A 26 9.94 -7.80 31.43
N GLY A 27 9.96 -7.21 32.63
CA GLY A 27 11.11 -6.47 33.10
C GLY A 27 12.31 -7.39 33.30
N ASN A 28 13.44 -6.96 32.73
CA ASN A 28 14.73 -7.32 33.28
C ASN A 28 15.70 -6.14 33.14
N ASN A 29 15.99 -5.50 34.27
CA ASN A 29 17.01 -4.49 34.43
C ASN A 29 18.38 -5.13 34.22
N GLY A 30 19.06 -4.78 33.14
CA GLY A 30 20.46 -5.14 32.93
C GLY A 30 21.08 -4.12 31.98
N ASN A 31 21.70 -3.11 32.55
CA ASN A 31 22.47 -2.10 31.84
C ASN A 31 23.72 -2.76 31.22
N SER A 32 23.65 -3.19 29.98
CA SER A 32 24.79 -3.54 29.16
C SER A 32 24.61 -2.92 27.78
N ASN A 33 25.44 -1.94 27.44
CA ASN A 33 25.61 -1.39 26.10
C ASN A 33 26.23 -2.45 25.15
N VAL A 34 25.55 -3.57 24.99
CA VAL A 34 25.86 -4.55 23.95
C VAL A 34 24.89 -4.27 22.83
N THR A 35 25.35 -3.63 21.78
CA THR A 35 24.64 -3.56 20.51
C THR A 35 24.33 -5.00 20.10
N PRO A 36 23.06 -5.44 19.98
CA PRO A 36 22.76 -6.79 19.56
C PRO A 36 23.39 -7.04 18.20
N GLU A 37 24.26 -8.03 18.11
CA GLU A 37 24.75 -8.50 16.82
C GLU A 37 23.56 -9.16 16.10
N VAL A 38 23.08 -8.51 15.03
CA VAL A 38 21.93 -9.03 14.28
C VAL A 38 22.36 -10.31 13.58
N GLN A 39 21.63 -11.39 13.81
CA GLN A 39 21.89 -12.67 13.16
C GLN A 39 21.81 -12.53 11.63
N ALA A 40 22.60 -13.31 10.91
CA ALA A 40 22.55 -13.33 9.45
C ALA A 40 21.14 -13.73 8.96
N GLY A 41 20.59 -12.95 8.03
CA GLY A 41 19.23 -13.15 7.52
C GLY A 41 18.13 -12.59 8.42
N ALA A 42 18.43 -11.65 9.32
CA ALA A 42 17.47 -11.03 10.22
C ALA A 42 17.42 -9.51 10.05
N LEU A 43 16.28 -8.94 10.40
CA LEU A 43 16.03 -7.50 10.54
C LEU A 43 15.44 -7.18 11.91
N THR A 44 15.68 -5.96 12.39
CA THR A 44 15.12 -5.46 13.64
C THR A 44 14.47 -4.10 13.38
N VAL A 45 13.22 -3.96 13.80
CA VAL A 45 12.51 -2.68 13.87
C VAL A 45 11.98 -2.54 15.29
N GLY A 46 12.48 -1.56 16.02
CA GLY A 46 12.16 -1.40 17.43
C GLY A 46 12.71 -2.55 18.30
N ASN A 47 11.82 -3.24 18.97
CA ASN A 47 12.14 -4.38 19.83
C ASN A 47 11.93 -5.73 19.12
N ASN A 48 11.39 -5.72 17.91
CA ASN A 48 11.10 -6.93 17.14
C ASN A 48 12.27 -7.29 16.25
N THR A 49 12.72 -8.53 16.35
CA THR A 49 13.74 -9.09 15.47
C THR A 49 13.16 -10.30 14.76
N ASP A 50 13.12 -10.25 13.45
CA ASP A 50 12.49 -11.23 12.59
C ASP A 50 13.45 -11.77 11.53
N ASN A 51 13.17 -12.99 11.05
CA ASN A 51 13.86 -13.53 9.89
C ASN A 51 13.38 -12.82 8.61
N ILE A 52 14.29 -12.62 7.68
CA ILE A 52 13.96 -12.05 6.37
C ILE A 52 13.37 -13.14 5.48
N VAL A 53 12.11 -12.97 5.08
CA VAL A 53 11.39 -13.84 4.15
C VAL A 53 11.37 -13.22 2.75
N THR A 54 11.14 -11.92 2.65
CA THR A 54 11.16 -11.18 1.40
C THR A 54 12.45 -10.36 1.29
N ALA A 55 13.17 -10.53 0.16
CA ALA A 55 14.35 -9.76 -0.20
C ALA A 55 14.29 -9.42 -1.69
N LYS A 56 14.12 -8.13 -2.06
CA LYS A 56 13.96 -7.71 -3.46
C LYS A 56 14.57 -6.33 -3.71
N VAL A 57 14.97 -6.07 -4.96
CA VAL A 57 15.13 -4.71 -5.47
C VAL A 57 13.81 -4.30 -6.12
N VAL A 58 13.20 -3.26 -5.59
CA VAL A 58 11.93 -2.71 -6.09
C VAL A 58 12.20 -1.45 -6.88
N ASN A 59 11.64 -1.35 -8.09
CA ASN A 59 11.78 -0.18 -8.94
C ASN A 59 10.44 0.55 -9.06
N TYR A 60 10.47 1.89 -8.86
CA TYR A 60 9.32 2.75 -9.04
C TYR A 60 9.73 4.13 -9.56
N GLY A 61 9.30 4.48 -10.76
CA GLY A 61 9.72 5.70 -11.42
C GLY A 61 11.23 5.74 -11.65
N GLN A 62 11.87 6.78 -11.13
CA GLN A 62 13.33 6.96 -11.20
C GLN A 62 14.05 6.49 -9.92
N LYS A 63 13.38 5.83 -9.01
CA LYS A 63 13.93 5.36 -7.75
C LYS A 63 13.99 3.84 -7.70
N SER A 64 14.97 3.32 -6.99
CA SER A 64 15.07 1.89 -6.64
C SER A 64 15.17 1.74 -5.13
N ALA A 65 14.63 0.65 -4.59
CA ALA A 65 14.74 0.34 -3.18
C ALA A 65 15.16 -1.12 -2.97
N ILE A 66 16.08 -1.36 -2.06
CA ILE A 66 16.25 -2.70 -1.46
C ILE A 66 15.16 -2.84 -0.40
N VAL A 67 14.32 -3.86 -0.54
CA VAL A 67 13.22 -4.15 0.38
C VAL A 67 13.47 -5.49 1.03
N LEU A 68 13.48 -5.49 2.34
CA LEU A 68 13.70 -6.67 3.18
C LEU A 68 12.58 -6.71 4.21
N ALA A 69 11.84 -7.81 4.26
CA ALA A 69 10.64 -7.92 5.09
C ALA A 69 10.52 -9.30 5.73
N SER A 70 9.82 -9.35 6.86
CA SER A 70 9.64 -10.55 7.68
C SER A 70 8.62 -11.54 7.12
N LYS A 71 7.80 -11.12 6.15
CA LYS A 71 6.76 -11.94 5.52
C LYS A 71 6.78 -11.79 4.01
N GLU A 72 5.90 -12.52 3.34
CA GLU A 72 5.69 -12.42 1.89
C GLU A 72 5.16 -11.03 1.50
N MET A 73 5.40 -10.65 0.23
CA MET A 73 5.03 -9.31 -0.27
C MET A 73 3.53 -8.98 -0.16
N THR A 74 2.68 -9.98 -0.10
CA THR A 74 1.22 -9.83 -0.02
C THR A 74 0.68 -9.67 1.40
N ALA A 75 1.50 -9.92 2.42
CA ALA A 75 1.07 -9.80 3.81
C ALA A 75 0.97 -8.34 4.25
N SER A 76 0.00 -8.02 5.10
CA SER A 76 -0.30 -6.65 5.56
C SER A 76 0.40 -6.24 6.85
N ASP A 77 0.91 -7.22 7.61
CA ASP A 77 1.51 -7.05 8.93
C ASP A 77 3.02 -7.38 8.93
N ASN A 78 3.73 -6.89 7.92
CA ASN A 78 5.17 -7.07 7.78
C ASN A 78 5.96 -6.12 8.68
N GLU A 79 6.97 -6.66 9.35
CA GLU A 79 8.12 -5.87 9.78
C GLU A 79 9.08 -5.75 8.59
N GLY A 80 9.59 -4.57 8.32
CA GLY A 80 10.43 -4.41 7.14
C GLY A 80 11.37 -3.22 7.18
N ILE A 81 12.39 -3.27 6.33
CA ILE A 81 13.32 -2.17 6.09
C ILE A 81 13.41 -1.96 4.58
N ALA A 82 13.17 -0.72 4.13
CA ALA A 82 13.42 -0.29 2.77
C ALA A 82 14.59 0.69 2.73
N ILE A 83 15.51 0.47 1.79
CA ILE A 83 16.65 1.34 1.51
C ILE A 83 16.45 1.93 0.12
N ILE A 84 16.08 3.21 0.05
CA ILE A 84 15.60 3.89 -1.16
C ILE A 84 16.71 4.74 -1.75
N PHE A 85 17.04 4.48 -3.00
CA PHE A 85 18.06 5.20 -3.78
C PHE A 85 17.38 6.10 -4.83
N ASN A 86 17.95 7.27 -5.07
CA ASN A 86 17.61 8.11 -6.22
C ASN A 86 18.35 7.57 -7.45
N GLY A 87 17.70 6.73 -8.24
CA GLY A 87 18.31 5.98 -9.34
C GLY A 87 18.45 4.51 -9.01
N ASN A 88 19.47 3.87 -9.53
CA ASN A 88 19.79 2.47 -9.26
C ASN A 88 20.34 2.27 -7.86
N VAL A 89 20.27 1.04 -7.38
CA VAL A 89 21.01 0.62 -6.16
C VAL A 89 22.50 0.82 -6.38
N VAL A 90 23.13 1.55 -5.49
CA VAL A 90 24.58 1.83 -5.53
C VAL A 90 25.23 1.15 -4.33
N PRO A 91 26.14 0.17 -4.53
CA PRO A 91 26.97 -0.36 -3.44
C PRO A 91 27.83 0.73 -2.82
N GLY A 92 27.97 0.71 -1.50
CA GLY A 92 28.74 1.71 -0.76
C GLY A 92 28.55 1.60 0.74
N THR A 93 29.26 2.47 1.44
CA THR A 93 29.11 2.66 2.89
C THR A 93 28.57 4.06 3.13
N TYR A 94 27.43 4.14 3.83
CA TYR A 94 26.67 5.36 4.05
C TYR A 94 26.55 5.63 5.54
N THR A 95 26.75 6.89 5.92
CA THR A 95 26.60 7.35 7.31
C THR A 95 25.66 8.53 7.32
N MET A 96 24.60 8.46 8.11
CA MET A 96 23.67 9.56 8.29
C MET A 96 24.32 10.67 9.14
N GLY A 97 24.06 11.93 8.80
CA GLY A 97 24.55 13.08 9.56
C GLY A 97 25.95 13.60 9.17
N ASN A 98 26.68 12.94 8.30
CA ASN A 98 27.88 13.49 7.71
C ASN A 98 27.55 14.30 6.44
N ASN A 99 28.22 15.45 6.25
CA ASN A 99 28.16 16.30 5.04
C ASN A 99 28.75 15.59 3.81
N SER A 100 28.31 14.37 3.51
CA SER A 100 28.73 13.66 2.31
C SER A 100 28.13 14.36 1.09
N LYS A 101 28.95 14.63 0.10
CA LYS A 101 28.51 15.21 -1.18
C LYS A 101 27.72 14.21 -2.03
N ASP A 102 27.72 12.94 -1.66
CA ASP A 102 27.01 11.88 -2.35
C ASP A 102 25.58 11.74 -1.80
N PRO A 103 24.59 11.48 -2.66
CA PRO A 103 23.22 11.27 -2.22
C PRO A 103 23.14 10.03 -1.32
N VAL A 104 22.90 10.25 -0.04
CA VAL A 104 22.68 9.17 0.93
C VAL A 104 21.31 8.55 0.65
N PRO A 105 21.18 7.21 0.59
CA PRO A 105 19.90 6.57 0.44
C PRO A 105 19.01 6.86 1.66
N THR A 106 17.70 6.91 1.45
CA THR A 106 16.74 6.99 2.54
C THR A 106 16.50 5.59 3.09
N VAL A 107 16.71 5.37 4.38
CA VAL A 107 16.36 4.11 5.05
C VAL A 107 15.09 4.33 5.86
N VAL A 108 14.13 3.42 5.70
CA VAL A 108 12.84 3.45 6.38
C VAL A 108 12.57 2.10 7.00
N GLY A 109 12.33 2.07 8.30
CA GLY A 109 11.82 0.90 9.01
C GLY A 109 10.30 0.97 9.14
N PHE A 110 9.64 -0.18 9.13
CA PHE A 110 8.18 -0.30 9.16
C PHE A 110 7.74 -1.31 10.21
N HIS A 111 6.72 -0.96 10.99
CA HIS A 111 5.86 -1.88 11.70
C HIS A 111 4.54 -2.05 10.94
N GLU A 112 4.00 -3.28 10.91
CA GLU A 112 2.73 -3.59 10.25
C GLU A 112 2.65 -3.06 8.80
N PHE A 113 3.75 -3.22 8.08
CA PHE A 113 3.94 -2.65 6.76
C PHE A 113 3.29 -3.49 5.66
N ASN A 114 2.59 -2.79 4.79
CA ASN A 114 2.11 -3.32 3.53
C ASN A 114 3.04 -2.85 2.39
N LEU A 115 3.71 -3.79 1.70
CA LEU A 115 4.62 -3.47 0.59
C LEU A 115 3.97 -2.69 -0.55
N GLY A 116 2.63 -2.71 -0.67
CA GLY A 116 1.89 -1.85 -1.60
C GLY A 116 1.96 -0.37 -1.30
N GLU A 117 2.32 0.01 -0.08
CA GLU A 117 2.51 1.41 0.30
C GLU A 117 3.85 1.96 -0.17
N LEU A 118 4.78 1.09 -0.58
CA LEU A 118 6.10 1.48 -1.04
C LEU A 118 6.08 2.51 -2.19
N PRO A 119 5.19 2.43 -3.20
CA PRO A 119 5.09 3.47 -4.23
C PRO A 119 4.81 4.86 -3.68
N PHE A 120 4.04 4.98 -2.60
CA PHE A 120 3.80 6.27 -1.94
C PHE A 120 5.07 6.80 -1.26
N ILE A 121 5.80 5.90 -0.60
CA ILE A 121 7.03 6.24 0.11
C ILE A 121 8.14 6.59 -0.86
N MET A 122 8.26 5.85 -1.96
CA MET A 122 9.25 6.11 -3.01
C MET A 122 8.89 7.34 -3.87
N GLY A 123 7.60 7.58 -4.09
CA GLY A 123 7.10 8.67 -4.94
C GLY A 123 7.01 10.02 -4.26
N ALA A 124 6.98 10.07 -2.93
CA ALA A 124 6.86 11.30 -2.17
C ALA A 124 8.17 11.65 -1.47
N ASP A 125 8.58 12.92 -1.54
CA ASP A 125 9.77 13.39 -0.86
C ASP A 125 9.62 13.45 0.68
N THR A 126 8.38 13.37 1.18
CA THR A 126 8.07 13.42 2.62
C THR A 126 6.69 12.81 2.90
N LEU A 127 6.57 11.49 3.01
CA LEU A 127 5.35 10.91 3.55
C LEU A 127 5.69 10.06 4.77
N PHE A 128 5.39 10.64 5.90
CA PHE A 128 5.28 9.93 7.15
C PHE A 128 3.91 9.23 7.19
N TYR A 129 3.92 7.93 7.17
CA TYR A 129 2.71 7.13 7.15
C TYR A 129 2.79 6.11 8.27
N GLY A 130 1.78 6.10 9.12
CA GLY A 130 1.63 5.10 10.17
C GLY A 130 2.88 4.94 11.05
N ASP A 131 3.24 3.71 11.33
CA ASP A 131 4.40 3.34 12.13
C ASP A 131 5.66 3.20 11.26
N THR A 132 5.97 4.25 10.49
CA THR A 132 7.21 4.38 9.71
C THR A 132 8.27 5.16 10.46
N TYR A 133 9.50 4.64 10.45
CA TYR A 133 10.65 5.20 11.15
C TYR A 133 11.76 5.52 10.16
N TYR A 134 12.04 6.79 9.97
CA TYR A 134 13.10 7.25 9.07
C TYR A 134 14.46 7.28 9.77
N TRP A 135 15.46 6.77 9.09
CA TRP A 135 16.82 6.69 9.57
C TRP A 135 17.37 8.05 10.00
N THR A 136 17.87 8.13 11.22
CA THR A 136 18.40 9.36 11.82
C THR A 136 19.88 9.29 12.12
N ASN A 137 20.42 8.09 12.37
CA ASN A 137 21.84 7.86 12.59
C ASN A 137 22.20 6.40 12.33
N GLY A 138 23.49 6.11 12.26
CA GLY A 138 24.05 4.77 12.13
C GLY A 138 24.85 4.57 10.84
N LEU A 139 25.16 3.32 10.55
CA LEU A 139 25.99 2.90 9.43
C LEU A 139 25.22 1.90 8.57
N LEU A 140 25.11 2.21 7.27
CA LEU A 140 24.63 1.30 6.23
C LEU A 140 25.78 0.89 5.34
N SER A 141 25.98 -0.41 5.15
CA SER A 141 26.90 -0.98 4.17
C SER A 141 26.13 -1.81 3.16
N VAL A 142 26.29 -1.52 1.89
CA VAL A 142 25.73 -2.30 0.78
C VAL A 142 26.90 -2.73 -0.10
N THR A 143 27.11 -4.03 -0.24
CA THR A 143 28.10 -4.59 -1.16
C THR A 143 27.44 -5.54 -2.14
N GLU A 144 28.00 -5.65 -3.33
CA GLU A 144 27.52 -6.56 -4.37
C GLU A 144 28.71 -7.31 -4.94
N ASN A 145 28.62 -8.62 -5.01
CA ASN A 145 29.63 -9.48 -5.61
C ASN A 145 28.94 -10.60 -6.41
N ASN A 146 29.09 -10.57 -7.72
CA ASN A 146 28.52 -11.56 -8.65
C ASN A 146 27.01 -11.80 -8.44
N GLY A 147 26.22 -10.73 -8.25
CA GLY A 147 24.78 -10.80 -8.05
C GLY A 147 24.34 -11.15 -6.61
N THR A 148 25.31 -11.37 -5.71
CA THR A 148 25.04 -11.56 -4.28
C THR A 148 25.25 -10.23 -3.56
N TYR A 149 24.18 -9.76 -2.91
CA TYR A 149 24.22 -8.56 -2.11
C TYR A 149 24.47 -8.91 -0.64
N THR A 150 25.31 -8.10 0.01
CA THR A 150 25.38 -8.08 1.48
C THR A 150 24.99 -6.68 1.93
N VAL A 151 23.96 -6.63 2.79
CA VAL A 151 23.38 -5.39 3.30
C VAL A 151 23.41 -5.44 4.82
N ILE A 152 24.12 -4.50 5.42
CA ILE A 152 24.27 -4.40 6.88
C ILE A 152 23.88 -2.99 7.31
N LEU A 153 22.91 -2.91 8.21
CA LEU A 153 22.52 -1.69 8.91
C LEU A 153 22.83 -1.88 10.39
N SER A 154 23.75 -1.09 10.93
CA SER A 154 24.25 -1.26 12.29
C SER A 154 24.23 0.05 13.06
N GLN A 155 24.09 -0.05 14.39
CA GLN A 155 24.08 1.10 15.32
C GLN A 155 23.11 2.20 14.86
N SER A 156 21.99 1.79 14.30
CA SER A 156 21.08 2.69 13.59
C SER A 156 19.80 2.91 14.38
N MET A 157 19.30 4.14 14.30
CA MET A 157 18.03 4.55 14.87
C MET A 157 17.16 5.15 13.77
N GLY A 158 15.87 4.92 13.87
CA GLY A 158 14.85 5.60 13.09
C GLY A 158 13.95 6.42 13.99
N ALA A 159 13.37 7.48 13.45
CA ALA A 159 12.37 8.29 14.14
C ALA A 159 11.12 8.46 13.29
N ASN A 160 9.96 8.45 13.93
CA ASN A 160 8.68 8.77 13.30
C ASN A 160 8.34 10.27 13.46
N ASN A 161 7.22 10.69 12.88
CA ASN A 161 6.71 12.08 12.96
C ASN A 161 6.46 12.60 14.36
N ASN A 162 6.15 11.69 15.28
CA ASN A 162 5.86 12.05 16.67
C ASN A 162 7.12 12.17 17.50
N GLY A 163 8.31 12.01 16.88
CA GLY A 163 9.60 12.03 17.56
C GLY A 163 9.90 10.73 18.34
N GLN A 164 9.08 9.71 18.18
CA GLN A 164 9.38 8.39 18.75
C GLN A 164 10.54 7.76 17.97
N THR A 165 11.53 7.26 18.71
CA THR A 165 12.72 6.63 18.14
C THR A 165 12.73 5.14 18.39
N VAL A 166 13.17 4.37 17.38
CA VAL A 166 13.32 2.92 17.46
C VAL A 166 14.67 2.49 16.92
N GLN A 167 15.14 1.33 17.37
CA GLN A 167 16.31 0.70 16.79
C GLN A 167 15.98 0.16 15.40
N LEU A 168 16.89 0.39 14.44
CA LEU A 168 16.88 -0.25 13.13
C LEU A 168 18.16 -1.07 12.98
N ALA A 169 18.05 -2.34 12.64
CA ALA A 169 19.21 -3.16 12.36
C ALA A 169 18.89 -4.19 11.28
N LEU A 170 19.89 -4.56 10.49
CA LEU A 170 19.75 -5.46 9.37
C LEU A 170 21.07 -6.18 9.10
N ASN A 171 20.97 -7.48 8.86
CA ASN A 171 22.07 -8.28 8.35
C ASN A 171 21.53 -9.26 7.31
N PHE A 172 21.78 -8.97 6.04
CA PHE A 172 21.33 -9.77 4.92
C PHE A 172 22.49 -10.13 4.00
N SER A 173 22.51 -11.37 3.52
CA SER A 173 23.38 -11.79 2.44
C SER A 173 22.62 -12.75 1.53
N GLY A 174 22.48 -12.40 0.25
CA GLY A 174 21.74 -13.18 -0.72
C GLY A 174 21.49 -12.46 -2.04
N THR A 175 20.69 -13.08 -2.90
CA THR A 175 20.26 -12.46 -4.14
C THR A 175 19.07 -11.54 -3.89
N LEU A 176 18.99 -10.46 -4.68
CA LEU A 176 17.87 -9.52 -4.65
C LEU A 176 17.16 -9.53 -6.02
N PRO A 177 16.22 -10.45 -6.25
CA PRO A 177 15.48 -10.47 -7.51
C PRO A 177 14.73 -9.15 -7.70
N PRO A 178 14.71 -8.61 -8.94
CA PRO A 178 14.03 -7.35 -9.22
C PRO A 178 12.50 -7.51 -9.14
N TYR A 179 11.84 -6.45 -8.68
CA TYR A 179 10.42 -6.25 -8.79
C TYR A 179 10.16 -4.82 -9.28
N THR A 180 9.40 -4.69 -10.34
CA THR A 180 9.05 -3.37 -10.88
C THR A 180 7.54 -3.18 -10.78
N PHE A 181 7.11 -2.11 -10.13
CA PHE A 181 5.72 -1.69 -10.20
C PHE A 181 5.41 -1.29 -11.64
N ASN A 182 4.35 -1.89 -12.18
CA ASN A 182 3.99 -1.65 -13.56
C ASN A 182 3.56 -0.19 -13.76
N ALA A 183 4.31 0.56 -14.56
CA ALA A 183 4.01 1.95 -14.90
C ALA A 183 2.71 2.11 -15.70
N ASP A 184 2.21 1.02 -16.31
CA ASP A 184 0.94 1.01 -17.02
C ASP A 184 -0.26 0.87 -16.09
N ASN A 185 -0.03 0.63 -14.78
CA ASN A 185 -1.08 0.63 -13.77
C ASN A 185 -1.65 2.03 -13.60
N LYS A 186 -2.82 2.24 -14.16
CA LYS A 186 -3.46 3.53 -14.19
C LYS A 186 -4.97 3.42 -14.32
N PHE A 187 -5.63 4.47 -13.94
CA PHE A 187 -7.01 4.67 -14.31
C PHE A 187 -7.21 6.06 -14.94
N ARG A 188 -8.23 6.15 -15.75
CA ARG A 188 -8.67 7.40 -16.37
C ARG A 188 -10.08 7.70 -15.91
N ILE A 189 -10.31 8.95 -15.51
CA ILE A 189 -11.65 9.46 -15.22
C ILE A 189 -11.80 10.75 -16.00
N ARG A 190 -12.82 10.83 -16.86
CA ARG A 190 -12.93 11.85 -17.91
C ARG A 190 -11.65 11.81 -18.77
N ASN A 191 -10.95 12.94 -18.87
CA ASN A 191 -9.70 13.08 -19.61
C ASN A 191 -8.45 13.07 -18.72
N ILE A 192 -8.61 12.76 -17.42
CA ILE A 192 -7.50 12.79 -16.47
C ILE A 192 -7.07 11.36 -16.16
N GLU A 193 -5.84 11.06 -16.57
CA GLU A 193 -5.15 9.82 -16.24
C GLU A 193 -4.44 9.96 -14.89
N SER A 194 -4.49 8.92 -14.08
CA SER A 194 -3.87 8.88 -12.77
C SER A 194 -3.16 7.54 -12.57
N PRO A 195 -1.86 7.55 -12.25
CA PRO A 195 -1.17 6.32 -11.88
C PRO A 195 -1.77 5.73 -10.60
N ILE A 196 -1.86 4.41 -10.53
CA ILE A 196 -2.28 3.69 -9.34
C ILE A 196 -1.07 3.58 -8.41
N GLY A 197 -1.20 4.15 -7.23
CA GLY A 197 -0.17 4.09 -6.20
C GLY A 197 -0.40 2.97 -5.18
N LEU A 198 -1.67 2.56 -4.98
CA LEU A 198 -2.03 1.45 -4.10
C LEU A 198 -3.14 0.63 -4.73
N ALA A 199 -3.00 -0.70 -4.67
CA ALA A 199 -4.08 -1.63 -4.95
C ALA A 199 -4.15 -2.68 -3.85
N GLY A 200 -5.34 -2.90 -3.29
CA GLY A 200 -5.50 -3.84 -2.20
C GLY A 200 -6.90 -4.41 -2.10
N VAL A 201 -7.05 -5.41 -1.24
CA VAL A 201 -8.33 -6.06 -0.93
C VAL A 201 -8.64 -5.84 0.54
N THR A 202 -9.86 -5.44 0.83
CA THR A 202 -10.38 -5.36 2.20
C THR A 202 -11.66 -6.16 2.33
N THR A 203 -11.95 -6.64 3.53
CA THR A 203 -13.21 -7.31 3.85
C THR A 203 -13.98 -6.41 4.80
N ILE A 204 -15.17 -5.99 4.37
CA ILE A 204 -16.09 -5.23 5.19
C ILE A 204 -17.07 -6.22 5.82
N SER A 205 -16.91 -6.47 7.12
CA SER A 205 -17.80 -7.34 7.88
C SER A 205 -19.02 -6.55 8.39
N GLY A 206 -20.21 -7.16 8.38
CA GLY A 206 -21.37 -6.60 9.11
C GLY A 206 -22.36 -5.75 8.31
N MET A 207 -22.36 -5.79 6.99
CA MET A 207 -23.45 -5.21 6.20
C MET A 207 -24.65 -6.16 6.17
N GLY A 208 -25.48 -6.07 7.20
CA GLY A 208 -26.53 -6.98 7.62
C GLY A 208 -27.61 -7.44 6.60
N ILE A 209 -27.56 -7.01 5.36
CA ILE A 209 -28.49 -7.45 4.31
C ILE A 209 -27.84 -8.49 3.38
N LEU A 210 -26.49 -8.57 3.33
CA LEU A 210 -25.75 -9.41 2.39
C LEU A 210 -25.07 -10.63 3.04
N GLY A 211 -25.37 -10.95 4.30
CA GLY A 211 -24.89 -12.15 4.98
C GLY A 211 -23.36 -12.12 5.27
N ASP A 212 -22.57 -12.88 4.55
CA ASP A 212 -21.17 -13.16 4.84
C ASP A 212 -20.19 -11.98 4.62
N GLY A 213 -20.71 -10.78 4.40
CA GLY A 213 -19.90 -9.59 4.19
C GLY A 213 -19.57 -9.31 2.72
N VAL A 214 -18.95 -8.17 2.49
CA VAL A 214 -18.55 -7.68 1.18
C VAL A 214 -17.04 -7.56 1.15
N LYS A 215 -16.39 -8.14 0.14
CA LYS A 215 -15.01 -7.85 -0.21
C LYS A 215 -14.95 -6.69 -1.19
N SER A 216 -13.91 -5.88 -1.06
CA SER A 216 -13.68 -4.78 -1.99
C SER A 216 -12.23 -4.77 -2.46
N MET A 217 -12.04 -4.65 -3.78
CA MET A 217 -10.75 -4.26 -4.34
C MET A 217 -10.70 -2.74 -4.39
N LEU A 218 -9.67 -2.16 -3.83
CA LEU A 218 -9.41 -0.73 -3.83
C LEU A 218 -8.23 -0.41 -4.74
N PHE A 219 -8.41 0.57 -5.62
CA PHE A 219 -7.34 1.14 -6.44
C PHE A 219 -7.29 2.64 -6.15
N MET A 220 -6.21 3.09 -5.57
CA MET A 220 -6.03 4.48 -5.17
C MET A 220 -4.97 5.15 -6.04
N SER A 221 -5.23 6.38 -6.47
CA SER A 221 -4.23 7.18 -7.19
C SER A 221 -3.03 7.49 -6.30
N ALA A 222 -1.85 7.67 -6.91
CA ALA A 222 -0.62 8.01 -6.20
C ALA A 222 -0.74 9.31 -5.37
N ASN A 223 -1.59 10.25 -5.80
CA ASN A 223 -1.87 11.48 -5.04
C ASN A 223 -2.99 11.33 -4.01
N ARG A 224 -3.53 10.13 -3.82
CA ARG A 224 -4.60 9.78 -2.85
C ARG A 224 -5.93 10.52 -3.01
N LYS A 225 -6.15 11.20 -4.11
CA LYS A 225 -7.36 12.00 -4.33
C LYS A 225 -8.46 11.28 -5.10
N ARG A 226 -8.14 10.12 -5.68
CA ARG A 226 -9.06 9.37 -6.54
C ARG A 226 -9.00 7.90 -6.22
N PHE A 227 -10.18 7.27 -6.21
CA PHE A 227 -10.33 5.87 -5.88
C PHE A 227 -11.26 5.18 -6.86
N PHE A 228 -10.91 3.94 -7.22
CA PHE A 228 -11.83 2.95 -7.73
C PHE A 228 -12.04 1.87 -6.67
N ILE A 229 -13.26 1.54 -6.39
CA ILE A 229 -13.63 0.49 -5.44
C ILE A 229 -14.51 -0.50 -6.18
N VAL A 230 -14.10 -1.77 -6.21
CA VAL A 230 -14.90 -2.88 -6.75
C VAL A 230 -15.42 -3.69 -5.59
N SER A 231 -16.71 -3.69 -5.37
CA SER A 231 -17.34 -4.46 -4.28
C SER A 231 -18.00 -5.73 -4.82
N TYR A 232 -17.76 -6.86 -4.15
CA TYR A 232 -18.30 -8.19 -4.50
C TYR A 232 -18.58 -9.02 -3.24
N LEU A 233 -19.35 -10.10 -3.35
CA LEU A 233 -19.66 -10.95 -2.20
C LEU A 233 -18.43 -11.71 -1.72
N SER A 234 -18.20 -11.76 -0.41
CA SER A 234 -17.00 -12.33 0.20
C SER A 234 -16.79 -13.83 -0.07
N GLY A 235 -17.86 -14.57 -0.29
CA GLY A 235 -17.80 -16.00 -0.63
C GLY A 235 -17.60 -16.30 -2.12
N GLN A 236 -17.50 -15.27 -2.99
CA GLN A 236 -17.40 -15.46 -4.43
C GLN A 236 -16.01 -15.11 -4.94
N SER A 237 -15.53 -15.87 -5.94
CA SER A 237 -14.39 -15.44 -6.73
C SER A 237 -14.80 -14.23 -7.58
N VAL A 238 -13.93 -13.21 -7.62
CA VAL A 238 -14.13 -12.06 -8.50
C VAL A 238 -13.48 -12.29 -9.88
N GLU A 239 -12.84 -13.45 -10.08
CA GLU A 239 -12.24 -13.81 -11.37
C GLU A 239 -13.31 -14.01 -12.44
N GLY A 240 -13.10 -13.42 -13.62
CA GLY A 240 -14.02 -13.51 -14.74
C GLY A 240 -14.26 -12.19 -15.46
N GLU A 241 -15.26 -12.23 -16.34
CA GLU A 241 -15.72 -11.06 -17.10
C GLU A 241 -17.12 -10.64 -16.62
N TYR A 242 -17.31 -9.34 -16.45
CA TYR A 242 -18.54 -8.78 -15.89
C TYR A 242 -19.03 -7.60 -16.71
N ASN A 243 -20.34 -7.56 -16.94
CA ASN A 243 -21.03 -6.36 -17.38
C ASN A 243 -21.46 -5.57 -16.14
N LEU A 244 -20.92 -4.36 -16.03
CA LEU A 244 -21.19 -3.49 -14.88
C LEU A 244 -22.49 -2.71 -15.05
N GLY A 245 -23.15 -2.37 -13.95
CA GLY A 245 -24.35 -1.57 -13.99
C GLY A 245 -25.10 -1.52 -12.67
N TYR A 246 -26.35 -0.99 -12.73
CA TYR A 246 -27.27 -0.94 -11.61
C TYR A 246 -28.73 -1.15 -12.05
N LEU A 247 -29.58 -1.57 -11.12
CA LEU A 247 -31.00 -1.85 -11.37
C LEU A 247 -31.82 -0.56 -11.22
N GLY A 248 -31.99 0.19 -12.30
CA GLY A 248 -32.85 1.38 -12.38
C GLY A 248 -32.37 2.60 -11.61
N THR A 249 -31.57 2.45 -10.57
CA THR A 249 -31.04 3.54 -9.75
C THR A 249 -29.63 3.22 -9.25
N PRO A 250 -28.72 4.22 -9.13
CA PRO A 250 -27.38 4.05 -8.59
C PRO A 250 -27.32 3.44 -7.18
N TYR A 251 -28.41 3.46 -6.45
CA TYR A 251 -28.51 2.87 -5.11
C TYR A 251 -28.73 1.34 -5.11
N LEU A 252 -28.94 0.74 -6.28
CA LEU A 252 -29.12 -0.71 -6.44
C LEU A 252 -28.12 -1.26 -7.46
N PRO A 253 -26.80 -1.23 -7.13
CA PRO A 253 -25.76 -1.74 -8.04
C PRO A 253 -25.87 -3.26 -8.18
N ILE A 254 -25.52 -3.75 -9.37
CA ILE A 254 -25.36 -5.19 -9.63
C ILE A 254 -23.95 -5.56 -9.19
N LEU A 255 -23.79 -6.61 -8.39
CA LEU A 255 -22.49 -7.10 -7.95
C LEU A 255 -21.83 -8.01 -9.01
N PRO A 256 -20.54 -7.88 -9.25
CA PRO A 256 -19.64 -6.88 -8.68
C PRO A 256 -19.98 -5.47 -9.16
N CYS A 257 -19.87 -4.48 -8.27
CA CYS A 257 -20.16 -3.09 -8.60
C CYS A 257 -18.90 -2.23 -8.47
N VAL A 258 -18.84 -1.17 -9.27
CA VAL A 258 -17.72 -0.24 -9.28
C VAL A 258 -18.18 1.12 -8.79
N HIS A 259 -17.53 1.60 -7.74
CA HIS A 259 -17.66 2.95 -7.21
C HIS A 259 -16.39 3.74 -7.49
N VAL A 260 -16.56 5.04 -7.73
CA VAL A 260 -15.45 5.97 -7.97
C VAL A 260 -15.65 7.17 -7.07
N ALA A 261 -14.62 7.54 -6.32
CA ALA A 261 -14.57 8.76 -5.55
C ALA A 261 -13.55 9.71 -6.16
N LEU A 262 -13.95 10.97 -6.35
CA LEU A 262 -13.12 12.05 -6.87
C LEU A 262 -12.88 13.09 -5.78
N ASP A 263 -11.68 13.68 -5.82
CA ASP A 263 -11.26 14.72 -4.91
C ASP A 263 -11.50 14.37 -3.43
N HIS A 264 -11.26 13.08 -3.14
CA HIS A 264 -11.38 12.54 -1.80
C HIS A 264 -10.28 13.12 -0.92
N ASP A 265 -10.66 13.65 0.23
CA ASP A 265 -9.70 13.89 1.29
C ASP A 265 -9.58 12.62 2.11
N PHE A 266 -8.46 11.92 1.92
CA PHE A 266 -8.19 10.67 2.64
C PHE A 266 -8.27 10.83 4.16
N TRP A 267 -7.89 11.99 4.67
CA TRP A 267 -7.87 12.26 6.11
C TRP A 267 -9.26 12.53 6.71
N THR A 268 -10.16 13.10 5.92
CA THR A 268 -11.52 13.40 6.38
C THR A 268 -12.52 12.31 5.97
N PHE A 269 -12.12 11.37 5.11
CA PHE A 269 -12.99 10.34 4.52
C PHE A 269 -14.30 10.89 3.91
N GLN A 270 -14.28 12.14 3.51
CA GLN A 270 -15.43 12.81 2.90
C GLN A 270 -15.22 12.83 1.37
N PRO A 271 -15.89 11.97 0.60
CA PRO A 271 -15.87 12.11 -0.85
C PRO A 271 -16.61 13.39 -1.22
N GLN A 272 -15.95 14.26 -1.95
CA GLN A 272 -16.62 15.46 -2.47
C GLN A 272 -17.58 15.08 -3.61
N THR A 273 -17.27 14.01 -4.36
CA THR A 273 -18.11 13.54 -5.45
C THR A 273 -17.99 12.03 -5.61
N GLY A 274 -19.10 11.31 -5.44
CA GLY A 274 -19.19 9.86 -5.65
C GLY A 274 -19.91 9.50 -6.95
N TYR A 275 -19.38 8.51 -7.65
CA TYR A 275 -19.96 7.94 -8.87
C TYR A 275 -20.08 6.43 -8.75
N VAL A 276 -21.03 5.84 -9.49
CA VAL A 276 -21.18 4.39 -9.63
C VAL A 276 -21.25 4.01 -11.11
N ALA A 277 -20.72 2.85 -11.47
CA ALA A 277 -20.80 2.37 -12.83
C ALA A 277 -22.24 2.12 -13.26
N LYS A 278 -22.69 2.82 -14.29
CA LYS A 278 -23.97 2.67 -14.97
C LYS A 278 -23.87 1.63 -16.08
N SER A 279 -22.72 1.54 -16.70
CA SER A 279 -22.38 0.53 -17.72
C SER A 279 -20.87 0.43 -17.88
N GLY A 280 -20.41 -0.60 -18.57
CA GLY A 280 -19.04 -0.90 -18.89
C GLY A 280 -18.72 -2.37 -18.65
N THR A 281 -17.48 -2.75 -18.89
CA THR A 281 -16.99 -4.11 -18.69
C THR A 281 -15.85 -4.14 -17.70
N MET A 282 -15.75 -5.22 -16.96
CA MET A 282 -14.62 -5.50 -16.06
C MET A 282 -14.16 -6.93 -16.29
N THR A 283 -12.86 -7.11 -16.44
CA THR A 283 -12.21 -8.42 -16.48
C THR A 283 -11.22 -8.52 -15.33
N VAL A 284 -11.27 -9.63 -14.61
CA VAL A 284 -10.33 -9.95 -13.52
C VAL A 284 -9.71 -11.31 -13.78
N VAL A 285 -8.38 -11.37 -13.78
CA VAL A 285 -7.59 -12.59 -13.95
C VAL A 285 -6.67 -12.77 -12.76
N ASN A 286 -6.69 -13.96 -12.14
CA ASN A 286 -5.69 -14.37 -11.17
C ASN A 286 -4.52 -15.03 -11.92
N ASN A 287 -3.34 -14.42 -11.85
CA ASN A 287 -2.16 -14.93 -12.55
C ASN A 287 -1.46 -16.02 -11.72
N PRO A 288 -0.75 -16.96 -12.37
CA PRO A 288 -0.06 -18.07 -11.67
C PRO A 288 1.03 -17.62 -10.69
N ASP A 289 1.56 -16.41 -10.85
CA ASP A 289 2.58 -15.79 -9.98
C ASP A 289 1.98 -15.09 -8.75
N GLY A 290 0.66 -15.22 -8.54
CA GLY A 290 -0.06 -14.58 -7.43
C GLY A 290 -0.46 -13.13 -7.69
N THR A 291 -0.09 -12.56 -8.84
CA THR A 291 -0.58 -11.23 -9.23
C THR A 291 -2.01 -11.29 -9.74
N LYS A 292 -2.66 -10.14 -9.83
CA LYS A 292 -3.96 -9.97 -10.49
C LYS A 292 -3.85 -9.00 -11.66
N THR A 293 -4.56 -9.32 -12.74
CA THR A 293 -4.82 -8.37 -13.80
C THR A 293 -6.28 -7.93 -13.70
N VAL A 294 -6.50 -6.62 -13.62
CA VAL A 294 -7.85 -6.04 -13.59
C VAL A 294 -7.93 -4.99 -14.68
N THR A 295 -8.88 -5.17 -15.59
CA THR A 295 -9.15 -4.23 -16.68
C THR A 295 -10.59 -3.80 -16.61
N MET A 296 -10.85 -2.50 -16.71
CA MET A 296 -12.20 -1.93 -16.83
C MET A 296 -12.22 -1.01 -18.03
N GLU A 297 -13.21 -1.21 -18.88
CA GLU A 297 -13.33 -0.49 -20.13
C GLU A 297 -14.73 0.06 -20.33
N ASN A 298 -14.79 1.14 -21.11
CA ASN A 298 -16.06 1.75 -21.53
C ASN A 298 -16.99 2.09 -20.36
N LEU A 299 -16.40 2.43 -19.18
CA LEU A 299 -17.19 2.80 -18.03
C LEU A 299 -17.97 4.08 -18.30
N VAL A 300 -19.26 4.04 -18.07
CA VAL A 300 -20.11 5.20 -17.88
C VAL A 300 -20.43 5.27 -16.40
N LEU A 301 -20.07 6.35 -15.76
CA LEU A 301 -20.15 6.55 -14.34
C LEU A 301 -21.19 7.63 -14.06
N SER A 302 -22.22 7.29 -13.29
CA SER A 302 -23.31 8.20 -12.91
C SER A 302 -23.10 8.72 -11.50
N ASN A 303 -23.38 10.01 -11.29
CA ASN A 303 -23.30 10.61 -9.97
C ASN A 303 -24.34 9.95 -9.04
N VAL A 304 -23.92 9.57 -7.83
CA VAL A 304 -24.78 8.82 -6.90
C VAL A 304 -25.87 9.70 -6.31
N GLU A 305 -25.54 10.92 -5.92
CA GLU A 305 -26.51 11.83 -5.29
C GLU A 305 -27.45 12.50 -6.29
N HIS A 306 -26.96 12.71 -7.51
CA HIS A 306 -27.68 13.44 -8.55
C HIS A 306 -27.70 12.64 -9.87
N PRO A 307 -28.30 11.43 -9.90
CA PRO A 307 -28.35 10.62 -11.11
C PRO A 307 -29.19 11.33 -12.21
N ASN A 308 -28.69 11.28 -13.44
CA ASN A 308 -29.29 11.93 -14.59
C ASN A 308 -29.40 13.47 -14.53
N SER A 309 -28.64 14.11 -13.66
CA SER A 309 -28.62 15.56 -13.55
C SER A 309 -27.79 16.20 -14.68
N ILE A 310 -28.31 17.26 -15.26
CA ILE A 310 -27.58 18.07 -16.26
C ILE A 310 -26.39 18.80 -15.64
N PHE A 311 -26.41 19.05 -14.34
CA PHE A 311 -25.32 19.72 -13.60
C PHE A 311 -24.22 18.73 -13.18
N PHE A 312 -24.57 17.45 -13.04
CA PHE A 312 -23.65 16.35 -12.74
C PHE A 312 -23.79 15.25 -13.80
N PRO A 313 -23.35 15.53 -15.04
CA PRO A 313 -23.52 14.56 -16.14
C PRO A 313 -22.72 13.29 -15.86
N ASP A 314 -23.17 12.21 -16.49
CA ASP A 314 -22.41 10.96 -16.53
C ASP A 314 -21.01 11.24 -17.07
N ILE A 315 -20.03 10.56 -16.50
CA ILE A 315 -18.62 10.69 -16.89
C ILE A 315 -18.07 9.35 -17.36
N THR A 316 -17.01 9.36 -18.12
CA THR A 316 -16.34 8.15 -18.60
C THR A 316 -15.18 7.76 -17.69
N GLY A 317 -14.88 6.47 -17.64
CA GLY A 317 -13.75 5.93 -16.91
C GLY A 317 -13.17 4.66 -17.53
N SER A 318 -11.97 4.34 -17.13
CA SER A 318 -11.30 3.06 -17.41
C SER A 318 -10.25 2.79 -16.33
N LEU A 319 -9.86 1.52 -16.17
CA LEU A 319 -8.81 1.10 -15.26
C LEU A 319 -8.01 -0.03 -15.90
N GLN A 320 -6.70 0.03 -15.74
CA GLN A 320 -5.78 -1.05 -16.06
C GLN A 320 -4.84 -1.26 -14.87
N TYR A 321 -4.78 -2.49 -14.38
CA TYR A 321 -3.93 -2.88 -13.27
C TYR A 321 -3.35 -4.26 -13.50
N HIS A 322 -2.06 -4.42 -13.20
CA HIS A 322 -1.38 -5.71 -13.12
C HIS A 322 -0.38 -5.67 -11.97
N GLY A 323 -0.56 -6.52 -10.97
CA GLY A 323 0.32 -6.58 -9.81
C GLY A 323 -0.27 -7.33 -8.63
N TYR A 324 0.44 -7.31 -7.52
CA TYR A 324 -0.05 -7.86 -6.26
C TYR A 324 -1.12 -6.96 -5.65
N MET A 325 -2.19 -7.58 -5.14
CA MET A 325 -3.18 -6.89 -4.34
C MET A 325 -2.96 -7.24 -2.87
N TYR A 326 -2.79 -6.23 -2.07
CA TYR A 326 -2.45 -6.35 -0.66
C TYR A 326 -3.71 -6.47 0.20
N GLU A 327 -3.65 -7.22 1.30
CA GLU A 327 -4.71 -7.19 2.28
C GLU A 327 -4.64 -5.87 3.06
N LEU A 328 -5.73 -5.11 3.02
CA LEU A 328 -5.85 -3.83 3.71
C LEU A 328 -6.69 -4.03 4.96
N SER A 329 -6.13 -3.68 6.10
CA SER A 329 -6.87 -3.55 7.35
C SER A 329 -7.52 -2.17 7.38
N LEU A 330 -8.81 -2.09 7.06
CA LEU A 330 -9.63 -0.88 7.11
C LEU A 330 -10.58 -0.91 8.30
#